data_88d0d66adfeb780cff018fb14344fb12
#
_entry.id   88d0d66adfeb780cff018fb14344fb12
#
_cell.length_a   1.000
_cell.length_b   1.000
_cell.length_c   1.000
_cell.angle_alpha   90.00
_cell.angle_beta   90.00
_cell.angle_gamma   90.00
#
_symmetry.space_group_name_H-M   'P 1'
#
loop_
_entity.id
_entity.type
_entity.pdbx_description
1 polymer ?
#
loop_
_entity_poly.entity_id
_entity_poly.type
_entity_poly.pdbx_seq_one_letter_code
_entity_poly.pdbx_strand_id
1 'polypeptide(L)'
;IVSRSPVPDETINEHAWLVDDKAGGLSPIRDRTDGQARILHAVISCKWTLRSDRAQNARSEALNLVRNRKGRTPHIMVVTGEPTPSRISSLALGTGDLDCVYHFALPELRAAVNAHGNADSNELLDMMIEGQRLRDIADLPLDLTV
;
A
#
# COMPACT_ATOMS: atom_id res chain seq x y z
N ILE A 1 1.97 -6.27 -8.54
CA ILE A 1 1.58 -4.99 -9.17
C ILE A 1 0.07 -5.04 -9.42
N VAL A 2 -0.62 -4.00 -8.98
CA VAL A 2 -2.05 -3.81 -9.22
C VAL A 2 -2.22 -2.63 -10.17
N SER A 3 -3.03 -2.78 -11.20
CA SER A 3 -3.37 -1.71 -12.13
C SER A 3 -4.89 -1.56 -12.24
N ARG A 4 -5.34 -0.35 -12.54
CA ARG A 4 -6.74 -0.06 -12.84
C ARG A 4 -6.90 0.43 -14.28
N SER A 5 -8.09 0.27 -14.82
CA SER A 5 -8.44 0.87 -16.10
C SER A 5 -8.62 2.38 -15.96
N PRO A 6 -8.34 3.17 -16.99
CA PRO A 6 -8.84 4.52 -17.11
C PRO A 6 -10.37 4.56 -17.09
N VAL A 7 -10.93 5.75 -16.90
CA VAL A 7 -12.38 5.96 -16.80
C VAL A 7 -12.87 6.56 -18.14
N PRO A 8 -13.95 6.01 -18.74
CA PRO A 8 -14.56 6.58 -19.92
C PRO A 8 -15.08 7.99 -19.67
N ASP A 9 -15.07 8.85 -20.69
CA ASP A 9 -15.52 10.24 -20.59
C ASP A 9 -17.00 10.35 -20.18
N GLU A 10 -17.85 9.43 -20.63
CA GLU A 10 -19.25 9.35 -20.25
C GLU A 10 -19.42 9.18 -18.74
N THR A 11 -18.59 8.37 -18.12
CA THR A 11 -18.61 8.16 -16.66
C THR A 11 -18.05 9.39 -15.93
N ILE A 12 -17.01 10.03 -16.46
CA ILE A 12 -16.46 11.25 -15.86
C ILE A 12 -17.49 12.39 -15.90
N ASN A 13 -18.27 12.48 -16.98
CA ASN A 13 -19.26 13.51 -17.21
C ASN A 13 -20.66 13.19 -16.67
N GLU A 14 -20.84 12.07 -15.94
CA GLU A 14 -22.17 11.59 -15.50
C GLU A 14 -22.98 12.63 -14.72
N HIS A 15 -22.31 13.40 -13.87
CA HIS A 15 -22.99 14.39 -13.02
C HIS A 15 -22.70 15.85 -13.41
N ALA A 16 -21.64 16.10 -14.15
CA ALA A 16 -21.26 17.43 -14.60
C ALA A 16 -20.33 17.32 -15.81
N TRP A 17 -20.40 18.32 -16.69
CA TRP A 17 -19.50 18.41 -17.84
C TRP A 17 -18.09 18.81 -17.38
N LEU A 18 -17.19 17.85 -17.26
CA LEU A 18 -15.83 18.03 -16.73
C LEU A 18 -14.75 17.89 -17.81
N VAL A 19 -14.95 17.03 -18.80
CA VAL A 19 -13.96 16.73 -19.84
C VAL A 19 -14.58 16.70 -21.22
N ASP A 20 -13.83 17.17 -22.21
CA ASP A 20 -14.16 17.11 -23.64
C ASP A 20 -12.87 17.04 -24.48
N ASP A 21 -12.97 17.27 -25.79
CA ASP A 21 -11.79 17.28 -26.69
C ASP A 21 -10.82 18.43 -26.40
N LYS A 22 -11.24 19.47 -25.70
CA LYS A 22 -10.44 20.65 -25.34
C LYS A 22 -10.04 20.68 -23.88
N ALA A 23 -10.90 20.17 -22.98
CA ALA A 23 -10.69 20.18 -21.54
C ALA A 23 -10.28 18.80 -21.00
N GLY A 24 -9.32 18.78 -20.09
CA GLY A 24 -8.87 17.56 -19.43
C GLY A 24 -8.08 16.59 -20.35
N GLY A 25 -7.63 17.10 -21.49
CA GLY A 25 -7.06 16.29 -22.57
C GLY A 25 -5.80 15.49 -22.24
N LEU A 26 -5.07 15.85 -21.19
CA LEU A 26 -3.82 15.18 -20.79
C LEU A 26 -3.94 14.36 -19.50
N SER A 27 -5.14 14.31 -18.90
CA SER A 27 -5.33 13.56 -17.67
C SER A 27 -5.17 12.05 -17.90
N PRO A 28 -4.31 11.36 -17.13
CA PRO A 28 -4.13 9.91 -17.26
C PRO A 28 -5.34 9.10 -16.79
N ILE A 29 -6.31 9.74 -16.12
CA ILE A 29 -7.53 9.06 -15.68
C ILE A 29 -8.50 8.78 -16.83
N ARG A 30 -8.45 9.59 -17.90
CA ARG A 30 -9.30 9.41 -19.07
C ARG A 30 -8.85 8.23 -19.92
N ASP A 31 -9.82 7.44 -20.38
CA ASP A 31 -9.55 6.41 -21.37
C ASP A 31 -9.40 7.02 -22.77
N ARG A 32 -8.18 7.07 -23.26
CA ARG A 32 -7.83 7.54 -24.60
C ARG A 32 -7.31 6.45 -25.51
N THR A 33 -7.37 5.21 -25.07
CA THR A 33 -6.74 4.07 -25.74
C THR A 33 -7.71 2.89 -25.85
N ASP A 34 -9.01 3.14 -25.78
CA ASP A 34 -10.06 2.13 -25.85
C ASP A 34 -9.79 0.96 -24.87
N GLY A 35 -9.45 1.28 -23.63
CA GLY A 35 -9.18 0.31 -22.57
C GLY A 35 -7.81 -0.37 -22.63
N GLN A 36 -6.92 0.02 -23.53
CA GLN A 36 -5.59 -0.59 -23.64
C GLN A 36 -4.59 -0.03 -22.61
N ALA A 37 -4.75 1.24 -22.21
CA ALA A 37 -3.91 1.83 -21.18
C ALA A 37 -4.26 1.27 -19.80
N ARG A 38 -3.27 1.21 -18.94
CA ARG A 38 -3.41 0.82 -17.52
C ARG A 38 -2.75 1.86 -16.64
N ILE A 39 -3.43 2.22 -15.58
CA ILE A 39 -2.91 3.13 -14.55
C ILE A 39 -2.32 2.26 -13.43
N LEU A 40 -1.04 2.45 -13.11
CA LEU A 40 -0.44 1.80 -11.95
C LEU A 40 -1.16 2.29 -10.69
N HIS A 41 -1.83 1.38 -10.00
CA HIS A 41 -2.64 1.67 -8.82
C HIS A 41 -1.91 1.34 -7.52
N ALA A 42 -1.36 0.14 -7.43
CA ALA A 42 -0.60 -0.27 -6.25
C ALA A 42 0.57 -1.20 -6.59
N VAL A 43 1.59 -1.15 -5.75
CA VAL A 43 2.70 -2.09 -5.74
C VAL A 43 2.76 -2.75 -4.36
N ILE A 44 2.66 -4.08 -4.34
CA ILE A 44 2.64 -4.88 -3.13
C ILE A 44 3.89 -5.76 -3.13
N SER A 45 4.75 -5.57 -2.14
CA SER A 45 5.94 -6.39 -1.91
C SER A 45 5.63 -7.46 -0.86
N CYS A 46 5.70 -8.73 -1.24
CA CYS A 46 5.45 -9.84 -0.32
C CYS A 46 6.77 -10.35 0.25
N LYS A 47 6.94 -10.23 1.56
CA LYS A 47 8.13 -10.69 2.29
C LYS A 47 7.67 -11.53 3.49
N TRP A 48 7.83 -12.84 3.43
CA TRP A 48 7.39 -13.72 4.52
C TRP A 48 8.04 -13.35 5.85
N THR A 49 9.34 -13.11 5.86
CA THR A 49 10.08 -12.64 7.04
C THR A 49 10.83 -11.35 6.73
N LEU A 50 11.00 -10.49 7.74
CA LEU A 50 11.63 -9.17 7.64
C LEU A 50 13.02 -9.16 8.28
N ARG A 51 13.95 -9.99 7.76
CA ARG A 51 15.38 -9.82 8.09
C ARG A 51 15.88 -8.49 7.51
N SER A 52 16.96 -7.96 8.08
CA SER A 52 17.48 -6.61 7.75
C SER A 52 17.64 -6.35 6.25
N ASP A 53 18.15 -7.32 5.50
CA ASP A 53 18.33 -7.26 4.05
C ASP A 53 17.00 -7.14 3.30
N ARG A 54 15.98 -7.90 3.72
CA ARG A 54 14.66 -7.91 3.08
C ARG A 54 13.85 -6.64 3.38
N ALA A 55 13.98 -6.13 4.61
CA ALA A 55 13.38 -4.86 4.99
C ALA A 55 14.00 -3.70 4.18
N GLN A 56 15.33 -3.69 4.04
CA GLN A 56 16.05 -2.71 3.21
C GLN A 56 15.64 -2.80 1.74
N ASN A 57 15.50 -4.01 1.20
CA ASN A 57 15.06 -4.20 -0.19
C ASN A 57 13.67 -3.62 -0.42
N ALA A 58 12.71 -3.89 0.48
CA ALA A 58 11.35 -3.33 0.37
C ALA A 58 11.35 -1.80 0.35
N ARG A 59 12.17 -1.16 1.20
CA ARG A 59 12.34 0.31 1.22
C ARG A 59 12.98 0.83 -0.06
N SER A 60 14.03 0.17 -0.54
CA SER A 60 14.71 0.58 -1.76
C SER A 60 13.79 0.48 -2.98
N GLU A 61 12.98 -0.58 -3.06
CA GLU A 61 11.95 -0.75 -4.08
C GLU A 61 10.93 0.40 -4.02
N ALA A 62 10.44 0.74 -2.82
CA ALA A 62 9.50 1.85 -2.60
C ALA A 62 10.10 3.20 -3.00
N LEU A 63 11.29 3.52 -2.54
CA LEU A 63 11.99 4.76 -2.88
C LEU A 63 12.24 4.91 -4.38
N ASN A 64 12.61 3.82 -5.05
CA ASN A 64 12.80 3.83 -6.50
C ASN A 64 11.49 4.14 -7.24
N LEU A 65 10.36 3.59 -6.79
CA LEU A 65 9.04 3.92 -7.33
C LEU A 65 8.70 5.39 -7.11
N VAL A 66 8.88 5.91 -5.90
CA VAL A 66 8.62 7.31 -5.56
C VAL A 66 9.47 8.27 -6.39
N ARG A 67 10.76 7.96 -6.60
CA ARG A 67 11.69 8.83 -7.33
C ARG A 67 11.50 8.80 -8.84
N ASN A 68 11.16 7.65 -9.39
CA ASN A 68 11.12 7.45 -10.85
C ASN A 68 9.70 7.57 -11.43
N ARG A 69 8.67 7.77 -10.61
CA ARG A 69 7.30 7.91 -11.09
C ARG A 69 7.13 9.17 -11.92
N LYS A 70 6.23 9.07 -12.89
CA LYS A 70 5.65 10.23 -13.59
C LYS A 70 4.17 10.29 -13.21
N GLY A 71 3.76 11.40 -12.57
CA GLY A 71 2.40 11.58 -12.11
C GLY A 71 2.17 11.12 -10.66
N ARG A 72 0.96 10.64 -10.34
CA ARG A 72 0.52 10.26 -8.99
C ARG A 72 1.33 9.06 -8.47
N THR A 73 1.66 9.09 -7.19
CA THR A 73 2.28 7.94 -6.52
C THR A 73 1.27 6.80 -6.43
N PRO A 74 1.61 5.57 -6.84
CA PRO A 74 0.78 4.40 -6.56
C PRO A 74 0.80 4.10 -5.06
N HIS A 75 -0.16 3.33 -4.57
CA HIS A 75 -0.08 2.76 -3.23
C HIS A 75 1.12 1.81 -3.14
N ILE A 76 1.93 1.97 -2.11
CA ILE A 76 3.13 1.15 -1.90
C ILE A 76 2.97 0.40 -0.58
N MET A 77 2.81 -0.91 -0.66
CA MET A 77 2.42 -1.75 0.45
C MET A 77 3.36 -2.94 0.61
N VAL A 78 3.46 -3.44 1.84
CA VAL A 78 4.19 -4.68 2.14
C VAL A 78 3.24 -5.67 2.80
N VAL A 79 3.28 -6.92 2.36
CA VAL A 79 2.60 -8.05 3.01
C VAL A 79 3.65 -8.94 3.66
N THR A 80 3.46 -9.28 4.94
CA THR A 80 4.42 -10.08 5.70
C THR A 80 3.75 -11.09 6.64
N GLY A 81 4.45 -12.16 6.94
CA GLY A 81 4.15 -13.10 8.03
C GLY A 81 5.18 -13.04 9.17
N GLU A 82 5.93 -11.94 9.28
CA GLU A 82 6.97 -11.77 10.30
C GLU A 82 6.38 -11.81 11.72
N PRO A 83 6.80 -12.73 12.60
CA PRO A 83 6.23 -12.84 13.93
C PRO A 83 6.82 -11.85 14.95
N THR A 84 7.85 -11.09 14.58
CA THR A 84 8.61 -10.24 15.52
C THR A 84 8.19 -8.77 15.39
N PRO A 85 7.50 -8.16 16.38
CA PRO A 85 7.05 -6.77 16.32
C PRO A 85 8.15 -5.76 16.01
N SER A 86 9.34 -5.91 16.60
CA SER A 86 10.48 -5.01 16.34
C SER A 86 10.99 -5.05 14.89
N ARG A 87 10.82 -6.15 14.17
CA ARG A 87 11.16 -6.23 12.76
C ARG A 87 10.06 -5.61 11.89
N ILE A 88 8.80 -5.82 12.26
CA ILE A 88 7.67 -5.17 11.57
C ILE A 88 7.77 -3.66 11.72
N SER A 89 8.05 -3.16 12.92
CA SER A 89 8.16 -1.73 13.21
C SER A 89 9.24 -1.04 12.39
N SER A 90 10.31 -1.75 12.07
CA SER A 90 11.37 -1.21 11.22
C SER A 90 10.88 -0.80 9.83
N LEU A 91 9.78 -1.38 9.33
CA LEU A 91 9.10 -0.96 8.10
C LEU A 91 7.90 -0.05 8.39
N ALA A 92 7.01 -0.47 9.29
CA ALA A 92 5.74 0.20 9.56
C ALA A 92 5.92 1.62 10.14
N LEU A 93 6.93 1.82 10.99
CA LEU A 93 7.27 3.12 11.59
C LEU A 93 8.42 3.85 10.87
N GLY A 94 8.70 3.46 9.65
CA GLY A 94 9.78 4.04 8.85
C GLY A 94 9.46 5.44 8.31
N THR A 95 10.27 5.87 7.34
CA THR A 95 10.33 7.24 6.80
C THR A 95 9.16 7.64 5.89
N GLY A 96 8.09 6.89 5.83
CA GLY A 96 6.92 7.21 5.00
C GLY A 96 7.04 6.76 3.53
N ASP A 97 7.98 5.87 3.24
CA ASP A 97 8.16 5.29 1.90
C ASP A 97 7.08 4.23 1.57
N LEU A 98 6.40 3.74 2.59
CA LEU A 98 5.33 2.76 2.52
C LEU A 98 4.05 3.34 3.08
N ASP A 99 2.93 3.06 2.43
CA ASP A 99 1.62 3.47 2.90
C ASP A 99 1.16 2.63 4.09
N CYS A 100 1.30 1.31 3.98
CA CYS A 100 0.90 0.38 5.04
C CYS A 100 1.66 -0.96 4.94
N VAL A 101 1.82 -1.61 6.09
CA VAL A 101 2.25 -3.00 6.20
C VAL A 101 1.04 -3.85 6.57
N TYR A 102 0.81 -4.95 5.84
CA TYR A 102 -0.27 -5.91 6.11
C TYR A 102 0.32 -7.20 6.64
N HIS A 103 -0.19 -7.65 7.79
CA HIS A 103 0.21 -8.93 8.34
C HIS A 103 -0.75 -10.03 7.90
N PHE A 104 -0.19 -11.14 7.49
CA PHE A 104 -0.96 -12.29 6.96
C PHE A 104 -1.92 -12.90 8.00
N ALA A 105 -1.61 -12.75 9.29
CA ALA A 105 -2.40 -13.29 10.41
C ALA A 105 -2.23 -12.35 11.62
N LEU A 106 -2.72 -11.11 11.52
CA LEU A 106 -2.56 -10.09 12.57
C LEU A 106 -3.26 -10.48 13.88
N PRO A 107 -4.49 -11.03 13.87
CA PRO A 107 -5.14 -11.47 15.12
C PRO A 107 -4.33 -12.51 15.88
N GLU A 108 -3.77 -13.49 15.19
CA GLU A 108 -2.94 -14.55 15.77
C GLU A 108 -1.61 -14.00 16.29
N LEU A 109 -0.99 -13.08 15.55
CA LEU A 109 0.21 -12.39 16.00
C LEU A 109 -0.08 -11.63 17.31
N ARG A 110 -1.17 -10.88 17.37
CA ARG A 110 -1.57 -10.14 18.57
C ARG A 110 -1.81 -11.07 19.75
N ALA A 111 -2.52 -12.17 19.55
CA ALA A 111 -2.74 -13.18 20.58
C ALA A 111 -1.42 -13.80 21.07
N ALA A 112 -0.50 -14.14 20.17
CA ALA A 112 0.80 -14.71 20.52
C ALA A 112 1.69 -13.72 21.28
N VAL A 113 1.72 -12.45 20.87
CA VAL A 113 2.50 -11.40 21.53
C VAL A 113 1.94 -11.12 22.92
N ASN A 114 0.61 -11.08 23.09
CA ASN A 114 -0.02 -10.92 24.39
C ASN A 114 0.26 -12.08 25.35
N ALA A 115 0.34 -13.30 24.84
CA ALA A 115 0.58 -14.50 25.65
C ALA A 115 2.06 -14.71 26.01
N HIS A 116 2.98 -14.37 25.14
CA HIS A 116 4.38 -14.73 25.22
C HIS A 116 5.37 -13.58 25.03
N GLY A 117 4.90 -12.40 24.62
CA GLY A 117 5.72 -11.22 24.44
C GLY A 117 6.04 -10.51 25.76
N ASN A 118 7.01 -9.60 25.69
CA ASN A 118 7.28 -8.65 26.77
C ASN A 118 6.46 -7.37 26.58
N ALA A 119 6.48 -6.49 27.59
CA ALA A 119 5.75 -5.21 27.56
C ALA A 119 6.10 -4.37 26.32
N ASP A 120 7.38 -4.26 25.98
CA ASP A 120 7.86 -3.47 24.84
C ASP A 120 7.31 -3.99 23.51
N SER A 121 7.21 -5.32 23.34
CA SER A 121 6.65 -5.94 22.13
C SER A 121 5.16 -5.69 21.99
N ASN A 122 4.41 -5.70 23.09
CA ASN A 122 2.98 -5.38 23.11
C ASN A 122 2.76 -3.90 22.77
N GLU A 123 3.45 -2.99 23.45
CA GLU A 123 3.35 -1.54 23.23
C GLU A 123 3.70 -1.19 21.77
N LEU A 124 4.75 -1.78 21.24
CA LEU A 124 5.19 -1.55 19.87
C LEU A 124 4.15 -2.05 18.84
N LEU A 125 3.54 -3.21 19.09
CA LEU A 125 2.50 -3.77 18.23
C LEU A 125 1.24 -2.90 18.27
N ASP A 126 0.78 -2.51 19.45
CA ASP A 126 -0.38 -1.65 19.62
C ASP A 126 -0.15 -0.27 18.98
N MET A 127 1.01 0.33 19.12
CA MET A 127 1.39 1.59 18.45
C MET A 127 1.26 1.51 16.94
N MET A 128 1.70 0.41 16.33
CA MET A 128 1.60 0.22 14.87
C MET A 128 0.14 0.05 14.41
N ILE A 129 -0.67 -0.67 15.18
CA ILE A 129 -2.08 -0.93 14.86
C ILE A 129 -2.91 0.35 15.05
N GLU A 130 -2.80 1.02 16.19
CA GLU A 130 -3.50 2.28 16.50
C GLU A 130 -3.10 3.40 15.54
N GLY A 131 -1.82 3.46 15.17
CA GLY A 131 -1.30 4.38 14.15
C GLY A 131 -1.70 4.01 12.72
N GLN A 132 -2.47 2.94 12.51
CA GLN A 132 -2.91 2.44 11.20
C GLN A 132 -1.75 2.16 10.23
N ARG A 133 -0.57 1.83 10.77
CA ARG A 133 0.63 1.49 10.00
C ARG A 133 0.76 -0.02 9.78
N LEU A 134 0.07 -0.81 10.59
CA LEU A 134 -0.02 -2.27 10.51
C LEU A 134 -1.49 -2.68 10.52
N ARG A 135 -1.91 -3.42 9.50
CA ARG A 135 -3.28 -3.91 9.32
C ARG A 135 -3.31 -5.41 9.04
N ASP A 136 -4.46 -6.02 9.16
CA ASP A 136 -4.65 -7.40 8.71
C ASP A 136 -4.69 -7.50 7.17
N ILE A 137 -4.29 -8.65 6.64
CA ILE A 137 -4.35 -8.89 5.19
C ILE A 137 -5.78 -8.76 4.63
N ALA A 138 -6.79 -9.00 5.44
CA ALA A 138 -8.20 -8.87 5.04
C ALA A 138 -8.60 -7.42 4.74
N ASP A 139 -7.88 -6.43 5.28
CA ASP A 139 -8.12 -5.00 5.01
C ASP A 139 -7.58 -4.57 3.64
N LEU A 140 -6.56 -5.26 3.12
CA LEU A 140 -5.88 -4.90 1.88
C LEU A 140 -6.82 -4.71 0.67
N PRO A 141 -7.80 -5.61 0.40
CA PRO A 141 -8.72 -5.41 -0.73
C PRO A 141 -9.58 -4.16 -0.58
N LEU A 142 -9.96 -3.80 0.64
CA LEU A 142 -10.77 -2.60 0.93
C LEU A 142 -9.94 -1.34 0.72
N ASP A 143 -8.71 -1.33 1.22
CA ASP A 143 -7.80 -0.19 1.07
C ASP A 143 -7.38 0.06 -0.39
N LEU A 144 -7.46 -0.94 -1.24
CA LEU A 144 -7.23 -0.81 -2.68
C LEU A 144 -8.40 -0.17 -3.45
N THR A 145 -9.55 0.03 -2.81
CA THR A 145 -10.71 0.66 -3.46
C THR A 145 -10.72 2.19 -3.35
N VAL A 146 -9.83 2.76 -2.55
CA VAL A 146 -9.78 4.20 -2.23
C VAL A 146 -8.87 4.99 -3.17
#